data_c9acf9ba9befebffc7fa90e577d7c77b
#
_entry.id   c9acf9ba9befebffc7fa90e577d7c77b
#
_cell.length_a   1.000
_cell.length_b   1.000
_cell.length_c   1.000
_cell.angle_alpha   90.00
_cell.angle_beta   90.00
_cell.angle_gamma   90.00
#
_symmetry.space_group_name_H-M   'P 1'
#
loop_
_entity.id
_entity.type
_entity.pdbx_description
1 polymer ?
#
loop_
_entity_poly.entity_id
_entity_poly.type
_entity_poly.pdbx_seq_one_letter_code
_entity_poly.pdbx_strand_id
1 'polypeptide(L)'
;MAEPVCLTLPDDRRGAFLRAAITGELDRVAAAPEGQRNRTLYLAATALGQLVAGGALTEGEVTTLLGQGGVDAGLSATETRLTVASGLKNGARRPRTVAA
;
A
#
# COMPACT_ATOMS: atom_id res chain seq x y z
N MET A 1 -15.94 -11.87 -10.12
CA MET A 1 -14.74 -11.93 -9.29
C MET A 1 -13.70 -10.99 -9.86
N ALA A 2 -13.19 -10.08 -9.03
CA ALA A 2 -12.18 -9.14 -9.51
C ALA A 2 -10.89 -9.90 -9.81
N GLU A 3 -10.25 -9.57 -10.91
CA GLU A 3 -8.96 -10.16 -11.21
C GLU A 3 -7.92 -9.66 -10.22
N PRO A 4 -7.00 -10.53 -9.77
CA PRO A 4 -5.93 -10.07 -8.90
C PRO A 4 -5.03 -9.09 -9.64
N VAL A 5 -4.59 -8.07 -8.93
CA VAL A 5 -3.63 -7.12 -9.48
C VAL A 5 -2.32 -7.85 -9.73
N CYS A 6 -1.89 -7.85 -10.97
CA CYS A 6 -0.63 -8.49 -11.35
C CYS A 6 0.50 -7.48 -11.16
N LEU A 7 1.28 -7.66 -10.09
CA LEU A 7 2.45 -6.83 -9.86
C LEU A 7 3.58 -7.28 -10.75
N THR A 8 4.06 -6.36 -11.59
CA THR A 8 5.21 -6.63 -12.47
C THR A 8 6.49 -6.30 -11.71
N LEU A 9 6.85 -7.15 -10.75
CA LEU A 9 8.06 -6.96 -9.96
C LEU A 9 9.17 -7.88 -10.45
N PRO A 10 10.43 -7.43 -10.38
CA PRO A 10 11.56 -8.29 -10.73
C PRO A 10 11.60 -9.55 -9.85
N ASP A 11 12.04 -10.65 -10.42
CA ASP A 11 12.23 -11.91 -9.69
C ASP A 11 13.64 -11.97 -9.12
N ASP A 12 13.97 -10.98 -8.30
CA ASP A 12 15.27 -10.84 -7.66
C ASP A 12 15.09 -10.38 -6.21
N ARG A 13 16.18 -10.02 -5.55
CA ARG A 13 16.16 -9.56 -4.15
C ARG A 13 15.30 -8.31 -3.98
N ARG A 14 15.37 -7.39 -4.93
CA ARG A 14 14.57 -6.16 -4.89
C ARG A 14 13.08 -6.47 -4.98
N GLY A 15 12.71 -7.33 -5.93
CA GLY A 15 11.32 -7.77 -6.09
C GLY A 15 10.81 -8.50 -4.84
N ALA A 16 11.63 -9.37 -4.25
CA ALA A 16 11.26 -10.06 -3.02
C ALA A 16 11.04 -9.08 -1.86
N PHE A 17 11.90 -8.08 -1.72
CA PHE A 17 11.73 -7.03 -0.71
C PHE A 17 10.43 -6.28 -0.89
N LEU A 18 10.13 -5.87 -2.13
CA LEU A 18 8.91 -5.11 -2.42
C LEU A 18 7.64 -5.94 -2.18
N ARG A 19 7.66 -7.21 -2.58
CA ARG A 19 6.53 -8.11 -2.30
C ARG A 19 6.31 -8.28 -0.81
N ALA A 20 7.38 -8.46 -0.04
CA ALA A 20 7.30 -8.59 1.41
C ALA A 20 6.77 -7.30 2.06
N ALA A 21 7.22 -6.14 1.59
CA ALA A 21 6.74 -4.86 2.10
C ALA A 21 5.24 -4.69 1.85
N ILE A 22 4.77 -4.98 0.64
CA ILE A 22 3.36 -4.88 0.29
C ILE A 22 2.53 -5.86 1.12
N THR A 23 2.94 -7.12 1.17
CA THR A 23 2.23 -8.16 1.92
C THR A 23 2.15 -7.80 3.40
N GLY A 24 3.25 -7.31 3.98
CA GLY A 24 3.28 -6.91 5.38
C GLY A 24 2.30 -5.79 5.69
N GLU A 25 2.19 -4.79 4.81
CA GLU A 25 1.24 -3.70 5.01
C GLU A 25 -0.21 -4.18 4.85
N LEU A 26 -0.47 -5.01 3.84
CA LEU A 26 -1.82 -5.58 3.65
C LEU A 26 -2.24 -6.44 4.84
N ASP A 27 -1.33 -7.23 5.39
CA ASP A 27 -1.61 -8.07 6.55
C ASP A 27 -1.92 -7.20 7.77
N ARG A 28 -1.21 -6.10 7.97
CA ARG A 28 -1.49 -5.17 9.08
C ARG A 28 -2.86 -4.53 8.95
N VAL A 29 -3.25 -4.12 7.75
CA VAL A 29 -4.57 -3.55 7.49
C VAL A 29 -5.66 -4.59 7.78
N ALA A 30 -5.47 -5.83 7.30
CA ALA A 30 -6.43 -6.90 7.50
C ALA A 30 -6.60 -7.25 8.98
N ALA A 31 -5.52 -7.16 9.76
CA ALA A 31 -5.51 -7.52 11.19
C ALA A 31 -5.89 -6.34 12.11
N ALA A 32 -6.06 -5.14 11.59
CA ALA A 32 -6.32 -3.96 12.42
C ALA A 32 -7.68 -4.07 13.11
N PRO A 33 -7.74 -3.82 14.42
CA PRO A 33 -9.02 -3.81 15.12
C PRO A 33 -9.90 -2.66 14.67
N GLU A 34 -11.21 -2.84 14.83
CA GLU A 34 -12.18 -1.78 14.56
C GLU A 34 -11.81 -0.53 15.37
N GLY A 35 -11.90 0.62 14.75
CA GLY A 35 -11.48 1.90 15.34
C GLY A 35 -10.05 2.29 15.02
N GLN A 36 -9.23 1.35 14.54
CA GLN A 36 -7.85 1.64 14.14
C GLN A 36 -7.58 1.34 12.67
N ARG A 37 -8.58 0.89 11.93
CA ARG A 37 -8.43 0.48 10.53
C ARG A 37 -8.01 1.63 9.64
N ASN A 38 -8.62 2.80 9.81
CA ASN A 38 -8.29 3.97 9.02
C ASN A 38 -6.83 4.40 9.26
N ARG A 39 -6.42 4.47 10.52
CA ARG A 39 -5.05 4.82 10.88
C ARG A 39 -4.04 3.82 10.30
N THR A 40 -4.33 2.53 10.41
CA THR A 40 -3.45 1.49 9.91
C THR A 40 -3.33 1.59 8.40
N LEU A 41 -4.43 1.83 7.69
CA LEU A 41 -4.42 2.04 6.25
C LEU A 41 -3.61 3.27 5.86
N TYR A 42 -3.76 4.37 6.60
CA TYR A 42 -2.99 5.59 6.38
C TYR A 42 -1.50 5.34 6.52
N LEU A 43 -1.08 4.62 7.57
CA LEU A 43 0.32 4.30 7.79
C LEU A 43 0.87 3.37 6.70
N ALA A 44 0.06 2.41 6.25
CA ALA A 44 0.43 1.54 5.14
C ALA A 44 0.64 2.34 3.86
N ALA A 45 -0.28 3.24 3.55
CA ALA A 45 -0.18 4.10 2.37
C ALA A 45 1.03 5.04 2.46
N THR A 46 1.35 5.53 3.65
CA THR A 46 2.54 6.36 3.85
C THR A 46 3.81 5.56 3.58
N ALA A 47 3.93 4.36 4.14
CA ALA A 47 5.11 3.51 3.95
C ALA A 47 5.30 3.13 2.48
N LEU A 48 4.25 2.68 1.81
CA LEU A 48 4.32 2.32 0.40
C LEU A 48 4.46 3.55 -0.50
N GLY A 49 3.91 4.69 -0.07
CA GLY A 49 4.05 5.97 -0.76
C GLY A 49 5.50 6.45 -0.83
N GLN A 50 6.30 6.14 0.19
CA GLN A 50 7.74 6.43 0.16
C GLN A 50 8.43 5.67 -0.98
N LEU A 51 8.03 4.41 -1.18
CA LEU A 51 8.58 3.56 -2.25
C LEU A 51 8.08 4.00 -3.63
N VAL A 52 6.84 4.48 -3.73
CA VAL A 52 6.31 5.06 -4.96
C VAL A 52 7.13 6.30 -5.35
N ALA A 53 7.34 7.21 -4.40
CA ALA A 53 8.10 8.44 -4.65
C ALA A 53 9.54 8.15 -5.01
N GLY A 54 10.11 7.07 -4.49
CA GLY A 54 11.47 6.61 -4.82
C GLY A 54 11.56 5.83 -6.13
N GLY A 55 10.44 5.63 -6.81
CA GLY A 55 10.42 4.97 -8.11
C GLY A 55 10.35 3.44 -8.07
N ALA A 56 10.22 2.83 -6.89
CA ALA A 56 10.20 1.38 -6.77
C ALA A 56 8.84 0.74 -7.04
N LEU A 57 7.77 1.49 -6.79
CA LEU A 57 6.39 1.06 -7.02
C LEU A 57 5.65 2.15 -7.78
N THR A 58 4.54 1.79 -8.42
CA THR A 58 3.67 2.78 -9.05
C THR A 58 2.53 3.15 -8.10
N GLU A 59 2.09 4.41 -8.21
CA GLU A 59 0.95 4.89 -7.42
C GLU A 59 -0.30 4.07 -7.71
N GLY A 60 -0.54 3.73 -8.98
CA GLY A 60 -1.70 2.93 -9.38
C GLY A 60 -1.72 1.56 -8.73
N GLU A 61 -0.59 0.88 -8.68
CA GLU A 61 -0.49 -0.44 -8.04
C GLU A 61 -0.83 -0.35 -6.55
N VAL A 62 -0.24 0.61 -5.84
CA VAL A 62 -0.47 0.79 -4.40
C VAL A 62 -1.92 1.20 -4.13
N THR A 63 -2.47 2.12 -4.92
CA THR A 63 -3.85 2.57 -4.78
C THR A 63 -4.83 1.40 -4.95
N THR A 64 -4.59 0.54 -5.94
CA THR A 64 -5.47 -0.61 -6.18
C THR A 64 -5.37 -1.63 -5.04
N LEU A 65 -4.17 -1.97 -4.62
CA LEU A 65 -3.96 -2.98 -3.58
C LEU A 65 -4.48 -2.53 -2.22
N LEU A 66 -4.13 -1.33 -1.79
CA LEU A 66 -4.59 -0.80 -0.50
C LEU A 66 -6.06 -0.44 -0.54
N GLY A 67 -6.56 -0.02 -1.70
CA GLY A 67 -7.99 0.23 -1.88
C GLY A 67 -8.81 -1.02 -1.64
N GLN A 68 -8.39 -2.14 -2.22
CA GLN A 68 -9.04 -3.42 -2.00
C GLN A 68 -8.88 -3.88 -0.53
N GLY A 69 -7.68 -3.74 0.02
CA GLY A 69 -7.41 -4.11 1.41
C GLY A 69 -8.25 -3.35 2.41
N GLY A 70 -8.44 -2.05 2.20
CA GLY A 70 -9.27 -1.22 3.09
C GLY A 70 -10.73 -1.61 3.05
N VAL A 71 -11.27 -1.85 1.86
CA VAL A 71 -12.66 -2.29 1.69
C VAL A 71 -12.85 -3.69 2.31
N ASP A 72 -11.92 -4.60 2.08
CA ASP A 72 -11.99 -5.95 2.65
C ASP A 72 -11.93 -5.92 4.18
N ALA A 73 -11.23 -4.94 4.75
CA ALA A 73 -11.15 -4.76 6.20
C ALA A 73 -12.42 -4.13 6.80
N GLY A 74 -13.33 -3.63 5.96
CA GLY A 74 -14.60 -3.08 6.41
C GLY A 74 -14.76 -1.57 6.28
N LEU A 75 -13.77 -0.87 5.71
CA LEU A 75 -13.90 0.57 5.45
C LEU A 75 -14.73 0.81 4.20
N SER A 76 -15.42 1.95 4.14
CA SER A 76 -16.14 2.32 2.92
C SER A 76 -15.16 2.60 1.79
N ALA A 77 -15.63 2.45 0.55
CA ALA A 77 -14.80 2.75 -0.62
C ALA A 77 -14.31 4.20 -0.63
N THR A 78 -15.18 5.14 -0.25
CA THR A 78 -14.83 6.55 -0.20
C THR A 78 -13.78 6.85 0.85
N GLU A 79 -13.97 6.34 2.07
CA GLU A 79 -13.00 6.52 3.15
C GLU A 79 -11.66 5.91 2.79
N THR A 80 -11.68 4.69 2.25
CA THR A 80 -10.48 4.00 1.82
C THR A 80 -9.70 4.81 0.79
N ARG A 81 -10.39 5.29 -0.24
CA ARG A 81 -9.77 6.09 -1.31
C ARG A 81 -9.11 7.36 -0.77
N LEU A 82 -9.81 8.08 0.08
CA LEU A 82 -9.29 9.33 0.64
C LEU A 82 -8.10 9.08 1.56
N THR A 83 -8.18 8.04 2.37
CA THR A 83 -7.10 7.68 3.29
C THR A 83 -5.84 7.24 2.54
N VAL A 84 -5.99 6.42 1.50
CA VAL A 84 -4.87 5.98 0.67
C VAL A 84 -4.21 7.18 -0.02
N ALA A 85 -5.01 8.06 -0.61
CA ALA A 85 -4.49 9.26 -1.28
C ALA A 85 -3.69 10.15 -0.31
N SER A 86 -4.21 10.35 0.91
CA SER A 86 -3.54 11.14 1.93
C SER A 86 -2.22 10.51 2.37
N GLY A 87 -2.22 9.18 2.57
CA GLY A 87 -1.02 8.47 2.96
C GLY A 87 0.06 8.51 1.88
N LEU A 88 -0.31 8.31 0.62
CA LEU A 88 0.61 8.40 -0.50
C LEU A 88 1.26 9.79 -0.57
N LYS A 89 0.47 10.84 -0.40
CA LYS A 89 0.96 12.21 -0.40
C LYS A 89 1.93 12.46 0.76
N ASN A 90 1.62 11.94 1.94
CA ASN A 90 2.51 12.05 3.09
C ASN A 90 3.82 11.30 2.86
N GLY A 91 3.75 10.09 2.32
CA GLY A 91 4.94 9.29 2.01
C GLY A 91 5.85 9.95 0.99
N ALA A 92 5.28 10.65 0.02
CA ALA A 92 6.04 11.33 -1.03
C ALA A 92 7.00 12.40 -0.49
N ARG A 93 6.78 12.87 0.73
CA ARG A 93 7.67 13.86 1.37
C ARG A 93 9.02 13.28 1.76
N ARG A 94 9.11 11.96 1.89
CA ARG A 94 10.34 11.26 2.27
C ARG A 94 10.54 10.04 1.38
N PRO A 95 10.91 10.26 0.12
CA PRO A 95 11.10 9.16 -0.83
C PRO A 95 12.11 8.14 -0.29
N ARG A 96 11.83 6.88 -0.58
CA ARG A 96 12.71 5.78 -0.20
C ARG A 96 13.02 4.95 -1.43
N THR A 97 14.30 4.70 -1.66
CA THR A 97 14.74 3.85 -2.75
C THR A 97 15.12 2.47 -2.24
N VAL A 98 15.03 1.48 -3.13
CA VAL A 98 15.44 0.12 -2.82
C VAL A 98 16.64 -0.22 -3.70
N ALA A 99 17.72 -0.66 -3.08
CA ALA A 99 18.91 -1.07 -3.79
C ALA A 99 18.61 -2.26 -4.71
N ALA A 100 19.19 -2.22 -5.89
CA ALA A 100 19.05 -3.31 -6.86
C ALA A 100 19.78 -4.56 -6.39
#